data_58c539a5bf14d2c96a7b4f086bd0f1ba
#
_entry.id   58c539a5bf14d2c96a7b4f086bd0f1ba
#
_cell.length_a   1.000
_cell.length_b   1.000
_cell.length_c   1.000
_cell.angle_alpha   90.00
_cell.angle_beta   90.00
_cell.angle_gamma   90.00
#
_symmetry.space_group_name_H-M   'P 1'
#
loop_
_entity.id
_entity.type
_entity.pdbx_description
1 polymer ?
#
loop_
_entity_poly.entity_id
_entity_poly.type
_entity_poly.pdbx_seq_one_letter_code
_entity_poly.pdbx_strand_id
1 'polypeptide(L)'
;MLARVVLRSAAAAGAARRFASSTAIENGSSVFAAVGRDVPLTAVARQARRQARLQAKRSGDAADATVKGVRSSSLPSKVSFALLAGSVSGSVLWHFLLDDATKKSVADTLGGTVLGDVYALAAAKVEDLFRPFTDPSREKLLPDWPVPDVPPDMPPVPVLVLDLEDTLVHSEWSRKHGWRHAKRPGVDEFLETLCQYYEIVIFSQNPLAEEVVMKLDPKRCAMHILSRDATRYYKGVHVKDLANLNRDLRQVVIVDDDPAAYQLQPENAIPIQPFTNGRDRDDRELADLIPFLKALALERVPDFRVVLDEFRDEDGVVRDLPSRYSARVRAIEMQKEQERQKGLGGFIRGRLSQRSPPGFAGAGM
;
A
#
# COMPACT_ATOMS: atom_id res chain seq x y z
N MET A 1 -30.77 15.62 5.78
CA MET A 1 -30.33 14.89 4.56
C MET A 1 -29.10 14.02 4.84
N LEU A 2 -28.16 14.48 5.65
CA LEU A 2 -26.94 13.77 6.05
C LEU A 2 -27.16 12.42 6.78
N ALA A 3 -28.18 12.30 7.63
CA ALA A 3 -28.47 11.06 8.35
C ALA A 3 -28.93 9.88 7.48
N ARG A 4 -29.47 10.14 6.28
CA ARG A 4 -29.89 9.07 5.36
C ARG A 4 -28.74 8.48 4.52
N VAL A 5 -27.68 9.23 4.33
CA VAL A 5 -26.48 8.78 3.58
C VAL A 5 -25.62 7.89 4.46
N VAL A 6 -25.45 8.24 5.74
CA VAL A 6 -24.70 7.44 6.71
C VAL A 6 -25.36 6.07 6.97
N LEU A 7 -26.70 6.02 7.00
CA LEU A 7 -27.42 4.75 7.17
C LEU A 7 -27.34 3.81 5.94
N ARG A 8 -27.20 4.37 4.73
CA ARG A 8 -27.01 3.55 3.52
C ARG A 8 -25.59 2.98 3.42
N SER A 9 -24.57 3.75 3.82
CA SER A 9 -23.18 3.28 3.85
C SER A 9 -23.00 2.18 4.90
N ALA A 10 -23.54 2.35 6.10
CA ALA A 10 -23.47 1.35 7.15
C ALA A 10 -24.22 0.05 6.81
N ALA A 11 -25.31 0.14 6.05
CA ALA A 11 -26.05 -1.04 5.58
C ALA A 11 -25.28 -1.84 4.52
N ALA A 12 -24.54 -1.17 3.63
CA ALA A 12 -23.71 -1.82 2.63
C ALA A 12 -22.49 -2.52 3.25
N ALA A 13 -21.82 -1.88 4.21
CA ALA A 13 -20.71 -2.48 4.95
C ALA A 13 -21.16 -3.67 5.84
N GLY A 14 -22.37 -3.60 6.40
CA GLY A 14 -22.95 -4.70 7.18
C GLY A 14 -23.38 -5.91 6.34
N ALA A 15 -23.74 -5.70 5.08
CA ALA A 15 -24.08 -6.79 4.16
C ALA A 15 -22.81 -7.56 3.69
N ALA A 16 -21.73 -6.85 3.38
CA ALA A 16 -20.45 -7.48 3.02
C ALA A 16 -19.90 -8.37 4.16
N ARG A 17 -20.07 -7.96 5.42
CA ARG A 17 -19.63 -8.77 6.59
C ARG A 17 -20.41 -10.07 6.80
N ARG A 18 -21.67 -10.18 6.36
CA ARG A 18 -22.47 -11.40 6.56
C ARG A 18 -22.21 -12.49 5.51
N PHE A 19 -21.68 -12.13 4.35
CA PHE A 19 -21.36 -13.10 3.29
C PHE A 19 -19.97 -13.73 3.45
N ALA A 20 -18.98 -13.01 4.00
CA ALA A 20 -17.62 -13.51 4.17
C ALA A 20 -17.48 -14.66 5.20
N SER A 21 -18.46 -14.86 6.09
CA SER A 21 -18.38 -15.88 7.15
C SER A 21 -19.00 -17.26 6.79
N SER A 22 -19.61 -17.41 5.61
CA SER A 22 -20.40 -18.62 5.31
C SER A 22 -19.83 -19.53 4.21
N THR A 23 -18.82 -19.11 3.43
CA THR A 23 -18.34 -19.89 2.27
C THR A 23 -16.94 -20.50 2.42
N ALA A 24 -16.25 -20.28 3.53
CA ALA A 24 -14.86 -20.77 3.71
C ALA A 24 -14.75 -22.20 4.29
N ILE A 25 -15.82 -22.93 4.55
CA ILE A 25 -15.77 -24.22 5.27
C ILE A 25 -16.11 -25.45 4.41
N GLU A 26 -16.61 -25.32 3.17
CA GLU A 26 -17.08 -26.51 2.44
C GLU A 26 -16.19 -27.06 1.32
N ASN A 27 -15.07 -26.44 0.94
CA ASN A 27 -14.25 -26.93 -0.19
C ASN A 27 -12.93 -27.62 0.19
N GLY A 28 -12.69 -27.90 1.46
CA GLY A 28 -11.46 -28.57 1.92
C GLY A 28 -11.52 -30.10 2.05
N SER A 29 -12.66 -30.75 1.86
CA SER A 29 -12.83 -32.17 2.26
C SER A 29 -13.06 -33.19 1.14
N SER A 30 -12.99 -32.84 -0.14
CA SER A 30 -13.30 -33.83 -1.23
C SER A 30 -12.08 -34.39 -1.97
N VAL A 31 -10.86 -33.96 -1.72
CA VAL A 31 -9.67 -34.49 -2.43
C VAL A 31 -8.96 -35.59 -1.64
N PHE A 32 -9.24 -35.78 -0.36
CA PHE A 32 -8.59 -36.81 0.48
C PHE A 32 -9.36 -38.12 0.65
N ALA A 33 -10.54 -38.28 0.05
CA ALA A 33 -11.38 -39.45 0.24
C ALA A 33 -11.17 -40.56 -0.80
N ALA A 34 -10.25 -40.43 -1.77
CA ALA A 34 -10.06 -41.41 -2.86
C ALA A 34 -8.72 -42.17 -2.82
N VAL A 35 -7.90 -42.02 -1.76
CA VAL A 35 -6.70 -42.85 -1.62
C VAL A 35 -6.93 -43.86 -0.51
N GLY A 36 -7.06 -45.13 -0.95
CA GLY A 36 -7.28 -46.28 -0.06
C GLY A 36 -6.24 -46.36 1.05
N ARG A 37 -6.72 -46.68 2.23
CA ARG A 37 -5.93 -46.99 3.42
C ARG A 37 -5.01 -48.13 3.06
N ASP A 38 -3.71 -48.02 3.40
CA ASP A 38 -2.67 -49.05 3.46
C ASP A 38 -1.42 -48.87 2.57
N VAL A 39 -1.04 -47.64 2.24
CA VAL A 39 0.31 -47.38 1.73
C VAL A 39 1.09 -46.56 2.74
N PRO A 40 2.17 -47.06 3.36
CA PRO A 40 2.95 -46.27 4.32
C PRO A 40 3.57 -45.06 3.62
N LEU A 41 3.42 -43.89 4.23
CA LEU A 41 3.89 -42.57 3.74
C LEU A 41 5.36 -42.62 3.27
N THR A 42 6.17 -43.50 3.81
CA THR A 42 7.54 -43.74 3.42
C THR A 42 7.72 -44.33 2.01
N ALA A 43 6.76 -45.11 1.54
CA ALA A 43 6.81 -45.73 0.20
C ALA A 43 6.47 -44.72 -0.88
N VAL A 44 5.46 -43.85 -0.65
CA VAL A 44 5.09 -42.77 -1.55
C VAL A 44 6.22 -41.73 -1.68
N ALA A 45 6.84 -41.36 -0.57
CA ALA A 45 7.98 -40.46 -0.55
C ALA A 45 9.21 -41.06 -1.29
N ARG A 46 9.46 -42.35 -1.17
CA ARG A 46 10.52 -43.03 -1.91
C ARG A 46 10.24 -43.08 -3.41
N GLN A 47 9.00 -43.30 -3.81
CA GLN A 47 8.61 -43.31 -5.21
C GLN A 47 8.70 -41.94 -5.85
N ALA A 48 8.27 -40.90 -5.16
CA ALA A 48 8.41 -39.49 -5.59
C ALA A 48 9.89 -39.10 -5.77
N ARG A 49 10.76 -39.44 -4.82
CA ARG A 49 12.20 -39.22 -4.94
C ARG A 49 12.84 -39.99 -6.08
N ARG A 50 12.38 -41.20 -6.37
CA ARG A 50 12.87 -41.97 -7.51
C ARG A 50 12.44 -41.37 -8.84
N GLN A 51 11.19 -40.89 -8.95
CA GLN A 51 10.70 -40.21 -10.15
C GLN A 51 11.45 -38.87 -10.38
N ALA A 52 11.65 -38.07 -9.33
CA ALA A 52 12.43 -36.83 -9.41
C ALA A 52 13.88 -37.09 -9.88
N ARG A 53 14.55 -38.15 -9.39
CA ARG A 53 15.89 -38.52 -9.85
C ARG A 53 15.90 -38.99 -11.32
N LEU A 54 14.87 -39.69 -11.79
CA LEU A 54 14.76 -40.12 -13.18
C LEU A 54 14.48 -38.91 -14.11
N GLN A 55 13.67 -37.95 -13.67
CA GLN A 55 13.46 -36.71 -14.41
C GLN A 55 14.74 -35.84 -14.47
N ALA A 56 15.44 -35.69 -13.35
CA ALA A 56 16.72 -34.96 -13.32
C ALA A 56 17.78 -35.62 -14.20
N LYS A 57 17.81 -36.95 -14.29
CA LYS A 57 18.73 -37.67 -15.19
C LYS A 57 18.35 -37.46 -16.66
N ARG A 58 17.06 -37.46 -17.01
CA ARG A 58 16.58 -37.17 -18.36
C ARG A 58 16.86 -35.74 -18.82
N SER A 59 16.71 -34.76 -17.91
CA SER A 59 17.07 -33.37 -18.20
C SER A 59 18.59 -33.16 -18.33
N GLY A 60 19.39 -33.89 -17.56
CA GLY A 60 20.86 -33.88 -17.71
C GLY A 60 21.33 -34.46 -19.04
N ASP A 61 20.73 -35.59 -19.44
CA ASP A 61 21.09 -36.24 -20.73
C ASP A 61 20.62 -35.39 -21.95
N ALA A 62 19.50 -34.63 -21.81
CA ALA A 62 19.05 -33.71 -22.85
C ALA A 62 19.96 -32.46 -22.97
N ALA A 63 20.49 -31.97 -21.86
CA ALA A 63 21.43 -30.84 -21.85
C ALA A 63 22.76 -31.24 -22.48
N ASP A 64 23.24 -32.46 -22.23
CA ASP A 64 24.52 -32.97 -22.80
C ASP A 64 24.41 -33.26 -24.32
N ALA A 65 23.22 -33.65 -24.81
CA ALA A 65 22.96 -33.86 -26.23
C ALA A 65 22.96 -32.54 -27.06
N THR A 66 22.50 -31.43 -26.42
CA THR A 66 22.45 -30.12 -27.11
C THR A 66 23.80 -29.43 -27.20
N VAL A 67 24.74 -29.76 -26.32
CA VAL A 67 26.11 -29.18 -26.31
C VAL A 67 27.05 -29.80 -27.36
N LYS A 68 26.76 -31.01 -27.85
CA LYS A 68 27.60 -31.68 -28.85
C LYS A 68 27.48 -31.17 -30.29
N GLY A 69 26.55 -30.25 -30.57
CA GLY A 69 26.28 -29.73 -31.94
C GLY A 69 26.97 -28.42 -32.29
N VAL A 70 27.52 -27.68 -31.33
CA VAL A 70 28.19 -26.40 -31.57
C VAL A 70 29.70 -26.64 -31.81
N ARG A 71 30.12 -26.63 -33.07
CA ARG A 71 31.57 -26.59 -33.43
C ARG A 71 32.20 -25.34 -32.79
N SER A 72 33.00 -25.54 -31.74
CA SER A 72 33.73 -24.48 -31.06
C SER A 72 34.79 -23.90 -32.01
N SER A 73 34.59 -22.64 -32.38
CA SER A 73 35.72 -21.81 -32.78
C SER A 73 36.53 -21.55 -31.50
N SER A 74 37.76 -22.06 -31.49
CA SER A 74 38.63 -22.13 -30.32
C SER A 74 39.16 -20.75 -29.92
N LEU A 75 38.40 -19.99 -29.17
CA LEU A 75 38.97 -19.00 -28.27
C LEU A 75 39.48 -19.73 -27.03
N PRO A 76 40.69 -19.45 -26.54
CA PRO A 76 41.24 -20.15 -25.37
C PRO A 76 40.29 -19.97 -24.19
N SER A 77 39.98 -21.07 -23.50
CA SER A 77 38.96 -21.12 -22.44
C SER A 77 39.08 -20.05 -21.33
N LYS A 78 40.32 -19.58 -21.12
CA LYS A 78 40.60 -18.46 -20.18
C LYS A 78 40.08 -17.12 -20.67
N VAL A 79 40.11 -16.85 -21.99
CA VAL A 79 39.58 -15.61 -22.58
C VAL A 79 38.06 -15.62 -22.57
N SER A 80 37.45 -16.78 -22.88
CA SER A 80 35.98 -16.94 -22.80
C SER A 80 35.47 -16.79 -21.38
N PHE A 81 36.16 -17.35 -20.38
CA PHE A 81 35.84 -17.20 -18.98
C PHE A 81 36.05 -15.75 -18.52
N ALA A 82 37.11 -15.07 -18.89
CA ALA A 82 37.38 -13.68 -18.54
C ALA A 82 36.34 -12.73 -19.17
N LEU A 83 35.90 -12.96 -20.40
CA LEU A 83 34.84 -12.20 -21.05
C LEU A 83 33.47 -12.43 -20.36
N LEU A 84 33.16 -13.68 -19.99
CA LEU A 84 31.95 -14.01 -19.28
C LEU A 84 31.94 -13.38 -17.87
N ALA A 85 33.03 -13.52 -17.12
CA ALA A 85 33.17 -12.91 -15.82
C ALA A 85 33.13 -11.37 -15.90
N GLY A 86 33.78 -10.77 -16.89
CA GLY A 86 33.77 -9.34 -17.16
C GLY A 86 32.37 -8.84 -17.53
N SER A 87 31.59 -9.59 -18.31
CA SER A 87 30.23 -9.22 -18.68
C SER A 87 29.27 -9.28 -17.50
N VAL A 88 29.39 -10.32 -16.66
CA VAL A 88 28.55 -10.44 -15.43
C VAL A 88 28.90 -9.33 -14.44
N SER A 89 30.20 -9.10 -14.19
CA SER A 89 30.65 -8.03 -13.30
C SER A 89 30.26 -6.65 -13.82
N GLY A 90 30.35 -6.42 -15.13
CA GLY A 90 29.91 -5.19 -15.78
C GLY A 90 28.41 -4.99 -15.69
N SER A 91 27.61 -6.05 -15.80
CA SER A 91 26.15 -5.99 -15.67
C SER A 91 25.72 -5.64 -14.25
N VAL A 92 26.36 -6.25 -13.25
CA VAL A 92 26.12 -5.94 -11.84
C VAL A 92 26.50 -4.49 -11.53
N LEU A 93 27.70 -4.07 -12.00
CA LEU A 93 28.16 -2.70 -11.84
C LEU A 93 27.19 -1.70 -12.49
N TRP A 94 26.72 -2.00 -13.69
CA TRP A 94 25.74 -1.22 -14.43
C TRP A 94 24.43 -1.06 -13.65
N HIS A 95 23.88 -2.17 -13.17
CA HIS A 95 22.56 -2.17 -12.53
C HIS A 95 22.55 -1.45 -11.17
N PHE A 96 23.59 -1.64 -10.36
CA PHE A 96 23.61 -1.17 -8.98
C PHE A 96 24.38 0.13 -8.73
N LEU A 97 25.36 0.48 -9.56
CA LEU A 97 26.22 1.64 -9.32
C LEU A 97 25.91 2.84 -10.20
N LEU A 98 25.26 2.66 -11.35
CA LEU A 98 24.90 3.79 -12.21
C LEU A 98 23.50 4.28 -11.86
N ASP A 99 23.38 5.57 -11.63
CA ASP A 99 22.10 6.25 -11.46
C ASP A 99 21.33 6.36 -12.80
N ASP A 100 20.01 6.51 -12.71
CA ASP A 100 19.13 6.54 -13.88
C ASP A 100 19.41 7.74 -14.80
N ALA A 101 19.89 8.86 -14.23
CA ALA A 101 20.30 10.03 -15.01
C ALA A 101 21.51 9.74 -15.90
N THR A 102 22.51 9.02 -15.35
CA THR A 102 23.69 8.59 -16.11
C THR A 102 23.33 7.58 -17.17
N LYS A 103 22.48 6.60 -16.86
CA LYS A 103 21.96 5.62 -17.84
C LYS A 103 21.26 6.32 -19.00
N LYS A 104 20.39 7.28 -18.70
CA LYS A 104 19.69 8.08 -19.70
C LYS A 104 20.65 8.92 -20.56
N SER A 105 21.61 9.60 -19.94
CA SER A 105 22.61 10.41 -20.64
C SER A 105 23.45 9.58 -21.63
N VAL A 106 23.84 8.36 -21.24
CA VAL A 106 24.56 7.43 -22.13
C VAL A 106 23.67 6.99 -23.29
N ALA A 107 22.40 6.64 -23.00
CA ALA A 107 21.44 6.26 -24.03
C ALA A 107 21.19 7.41 -25.03
N ASP A 108 21.01 8.64 -24.54
CA ASP A 108 20.80 9.84 -25.36
C ASP A 108 22.04 10.17 -26.22
N THR A 109 23.24 10.01 -25.66
CA THR A 109 24.52 10.27 -26.39
C THR A 109 24.74 9.27 -27.50
N LEU A 110 24.37 8.01 -27.32
CA LEU A 110 24.52 6.93 -28.29
C LEU A 110 23.33 6.78 -29.23
N GLY A 111 22.24 7.50 -28.98
CA GLY A 111 21.00 7.42 -29.75
C GLY A 111 21.19 7.63 -31.25
N GLY A 112 20.53 6.78 -32.05
CA GLY A 112 20.62 6.82 -33.52
C GLY A 112 21.89 6.21 -34.10
N THR A 113 22.74 5.59 -33.27
CA THR A 113 23.90 4.83 -33.74
C THR A 113 23.73 3.33 -33.53
N VAL A 114 24.42 2.51 -34.32
CA VAL A 114 24.44 1.04 -34.14
C VAL A 114 24.92 0.66 -32.74
N LEU A 115 25.86 1.45 -32.18
CA LEU A 115 26.31 1.27 -30.80
C LEU A 115 25.19 1.56 -29.77
N GLY A 116 24.35 2.54 -30.06
CA GLY A 116 23.17 2.84 -29.24
C GLY A 116 22.15 1.70 -29.23
N ASP A 117 21.89 1.08 -30.38
CA ASP A 117 20.97 -0.06 -30.47
C ASP A 117 21.53 -1.28 -29.72
N VAL A 118 22.81 -1.56 -29.85
CA VAL A 118 23.48 -2.63 -29.08
C VAL A 118 23.44 -2.34 -27.58
N TYR A 119 23.70 -1.09 -27.19
CA TYR A 119 23.63 -0.65 -25.81
C TYR A 119 22.20 -0.80 -25.23
N ALA A 120 21.19 -0.34 -25.95
CA ALA A 120 19.79 -0.46 -25.53
C ALA A 120 19.37 -1.93 -25.37
N LEU A 121 19.77 -2.79 -26.33
CA LEU A 121 19.51 -4.22 -26.23
C LEU A 121 20.23 -4.85 -25.02
N ALA A 122 21.49 -4.48 -24.79
CA ALA A 122 22.24 -4.97 -23.63
C ALA A 122 21.63 -4.50 -22.31
N ALA A 123 21.27 -3.22 -22.20
CA ALA A 123 20.62 -2.65 -21.02
C ALA A 123 19.28 -3.35 -20.72
N ALA A 124 18.44 -3.54 -21.74
CA ALA A 124 17.17 -4.27 -21.60
C ALA A 124 17.38 -5.72 -21.11
N LYS A 125 18.42 -6.41 -21.64
CA LYS A 125 18.75 -7.77 -21.20
C LYS A 125 19.25 -7.83 -19.75
N VAL A 126 19.99 -6.82 -19.32
CA VAL A 126 20.44 -6.69 -17.93
C VAL A 126 19.25 -6.45 -17.03
N GLU A 127 18.34 -5.53 -17.38
CA GLU A 127 17.11 -5.29 -16.65
C GLU A 127 16.24 -6.55 -16.53
N ASP A 128 16.00 -7.25 -17.64
CA ASP A 128 15.24 -8.51 -17.65
C ASP A 128 15.86 -9.57 -16.72
N LEU A 129 17.21 -9.62 -16.63
CA LEU A 129 17.89 -10.58 -15.76
C LEU A 129 17.70 -10.25 -14.27
N PHE A 130 17.64 -8.96 -13.92
CA PHE A 130 17.49 -8.51 -12.53
C PHE A 130 16.03 -8.31 -12.12
N ARG A 131 15.10 -8.18 -13.07
CA ARG A 131 13.68 -8.00 -12.83
C ARG A 131 13.08 -8.96 -11.79
N PRO A 132 13.41 -10.28 -11.76
CA PRO A 132 12.90 -11.19 -10.73
C PRO A 132 13.35 -10.85 -9.29
N PHE A 133 14.38 -10.02 -9.14
CA PHE A 133 14.94 -9.62 -7.85
C PHE A 133 14.56 -8.19 -7.45
N THR A 134 14.17 -7.37 -8.43
CA THR A 134 13.87 -5.94 -8.23
C THR A 134 12.39 -5.64 -8.28
N ASP A 135 11.63 -6.33 -9.12
CA ASP A 135 10.21 -6.08 -9.30
C ASP A 135 9.37 -6.90 -8.32
N PRO A 136 8.16 -6.43 -7.99
CA PRO A 136 7.22 -7.18 -7.18
C PRO A 136 6.91 -8.56 -7.79
N SER A 137 6.58 -9.53 -6.93
CA SER A 137 6.21 -10.89 -7.33
C SER A 137 4.99 -10.96 -8.27
N ARG A 138 4.19 -9.91 -8.30
CA ARG A 138 2.99 -9.77 -9.15
C ARG A 138 2.97 -8.37 -9.77
N GLU A 139 2.57 -8.29 -11.03
CA GLU A 139 2.38 -7.03 -11.74
C GLU A 139 1.20 -6.23 -11.16
N LYS A 140 0.10 -6.93 -10.82
CA LYS A 140 -1.05 -6.37 -10.11
C LYS A 140 -1.07 -6.92 -8.69
N LEU A 141 -0.87 -6.07 -7.71
CA LEU A 141 -0.80 -6.46 -6.29
C LEU A 141 -2.17 -6.81 -5.72
N LEU A 142 -3.21 -6.10 -6.15
CA LEU A 142 -4.58 -6.34 -5.73
C LEU A 142 -5.41 -6.90 -6.90
N PRO A 143 -6.44 -7.70 -6.61
CA PRO A 143 -7.36 -8.20 -7.64
C PRO A 143 -8.11 -7.04 -8.32
N ASP A 144 -8.64 -7.30 -9.51
CA ASP A 144 -9.46 -6.33 -10.23
C ASP A 144 -10.72 -5.99 -9.41
N TRP A 145 -11.12 -4.72 -9.45
CA TRP A 145 -12.38 -4.27 -8.84
C TRP A 145 -13.54 -4.49 -9.83
N PRO A 146 -14.73 -4.94 -9.37
CA PRO A 146 -15.06 -5.33 -8.01
C PRO A 146 -14.47 -6.70 -7.63
N VAL A 147 -14.06 -6.83 -6.36
CA VAL A 147 -13.64 -8.12 -5.80
C VAL A 147 -14.84 -9.07 -5.76
N PRO A 148 -14.63 -10.41 -5.84
CA PRO A 148 -15.72 -11.38 -5.96
C PRO A 148 -16.83 -11.28 -4.90
N ASP A 149 -16.51 -10.81 -3.71
CA ASP A 149 -17.45 -10.67 -2.57
C ASP A 149 -18.18 -9.32 -2.54
N VAL A 150 -17.95 -8.45 -3.53
CA VAL A 150 -18.54 -7.10 -3.61
C VAL A 150 -19.54 -7.07 -4.75
N PRO A 151 -20.75 -6.45 -4.56
CA PRO A 151 -21.71 -6.28 -5.64
C PRO A 151 -21.10 -5.61 -6.88
N PRO A 152 -21.39 -6.11 -8.09
CA PRO A 152 -20.79 -5.59 -9.34
C PRO A 152 -21.12 -4.11 -9.60
N ASP A 153 -22.23 -3.62 -9.05
CA ASP A 153 -22.68 -2.22 -9.18
C ASP A 153 -22.06 -1.29 -8.12
N MET A 154 -21.23 -1.83 -7.22
CA MET A 154 -20.63 -1.00 -6.18
C MET A 154 -19.47 -0.17 -6.77
N PRO A 155 -19.51 1.16 -6.65
CA PRO A 155 -18.40 2.00 -7.10
C PRO A 155 -17.14 1.67 -6.30
N PRO A 156 -15.95 1.86 -6.90
CA PRO A 156 -14.69 1.71 -6.18
C PRO A 156 -14.69 2.55 -4.92
N VAL A 157 -14.24 1.95 -3.81
CA VAL A 157 -14.02 2.65 -2.55
C VAL A 157 -12.57 3.15 -2.51
N PRO A 158 -12.29 4.26 -1.80
CA PRO A 158 -10.93 4.72 -1.64
C PRO A 158 -10.07 3.71 -0.89
N VAL A 159 -8.77 3.73 -1.16
CA VAL A 159 -7.80 2.78 -0.61
C VAL A 159 -6.94 3.45 0.45
N LEU A 160 -6.85 2.82 1.61
CA LEU A 160 -5.94 3.21 2.67
C LEU A 160 -4.83 2.17 2.81
N VAL A 161 -3.63 2.54 2.40
CA VAL A 161 -2.44 1.73 2.56
C VAL A 161 -1.78 2.07 3.88
N LEU A 162 -1.49 1.06 4.68
CA LEU A 162 -0.90 1.20 6.01
C LEU A 162 0.41 0.43 6.06
N ASP A 163 1.46 1.08 6.51
CA ASP A 163 2.64 0.34 6.94
C ASP A 163 2.35 -0.43 8.24
N LEU A 164 3.18 -1.39 8.56
CA LEU A 164 3.04 -2.25 9.73
C LEU A 164 4.03 -1.91 10.83
N GLU A 165 5.33 -1.98 10.51
CA GLU A 165 6.39 -1.81 11.49
C GLU A 165 6.53 -0.33 11.86
N ASP A 166 6.67 -0.04 13.14
CA ASP A 166 6.76 1.30 13.72
C ASP A 166 5.62 2.27 13.34
N THR A 167 4.66 1.83 12.51
CA THR A 167 3.42 2.53 12.20
C THR A 167 2.22 1.98 12.99
N LEU A 168 1.95 0.69 12.93
CA LEU A 168 0.85 0.02 13.65
C LEU A 168 1.34 -0.80 14.83
N VAL A 169 2.55 -1.36 14.72
CA VAL A 169 3.18 -2.19 15.74
C VAL A 169 4.66 -1.86 15.84
N HIS A 170 5.20 -1.89 17.05
CA HIS A 170 6.64 -1.90 17.27
C HIS A 170 7.14 -3.33 17.52
N SER A 171 8.15 -3.74 16.78
CA SER A 171 8.71 -5.08 16.82
C SER A 171 10.09 -5.06 17.47
N GLU A 172 10.24 -5.75 18.61
CA GLU A 172 11.51 -5.88 19.34
C GLU A 172 11.95 -7.34 19.36
N TRP A 173 13.21 -7.58 19.04
CA TRP A 173 13.82 -8.89 19.19
C TRP A 173 14.73 -8.96 20.41
N SER A 174 14.56 -9.99 21.21
CA SER A 174 15.47 -10.25 22.32
C SER A 174 15.90 -11.72 22.33
N ARG A 175 17.17 -11.94 22.70
CA ARG A 175 17.74 -13.31 22.79
C ARG A 175 16.96 -14.22 23.75
N LYS A 176 16.35 -13.65 24.79
CA LYS A 176 15.59 -14.38 25.80
C LYS A 176 14.18 -14.74 25.38
N HIS A 177 13.53 -13.89 24.58
CA HIS A 177 12.10 -13.97 24.33
C HIS A 177 11.74 -14.06 22.83
N GLY A 178 12.73 -13.97 21.92
CA GLY A 178 12.49 -13.89 20.49
C GLY A 178 11.84 -12.56 20.09
N TRP A 179 11.08 -12.57 18.99
CA TRP A 179 10.32 -11.44 18.51
C TRP A 179 9.11 -11.16 19.41
N ARG A 180 8.94 -9.90 19.75
CA ARG A 180 7.78 -9.35 20.45
C ARG A 180 7.25 -8.19 19.67
N HIS A 181 5.94 -8.13 19.54
CA HIS A 181 5.23 -7.06 18.85
C HIS A 181 4.36 -6.33 19.88
N ALA A 182 4.56 -5.02 19.98
CA ALA A 182 3.73 -4.15 20.80
C ALA A 182 2.77 -3.37 19.91
N LYS A 183 1.48 -3.47 20.17
CA LYS A 183 0.45 -2.69 19.44
C LYS A 183 0.61 -1.20 19.79
N ARG A 184 0.56 -0.33 18.76
CA ARG A 184 0.43 1.10 18.96
C ARG A 184 -0.93 1.43 19.58
N PRO A 185 -1.01 2.34 20.55
CA PRO A 185 -2.30 2.78 21.10
C PRO A 185 -3.26 3.24 19.99
N GLY A 186 -4.54 2.86 20.12
CA GLY A 186 -5.57 3.25 19.16
C GLY A 186 -5.68 2.42 17.88
N VAL A 187 -4.78 1.45 17.61
CA VAL A 187 -4.82 0.62 16.37
C VAL A 187 -6.15 -0.06 16.16
N ASP A 188 -6.73 -0.65 17.20
CA ASP A 188 -7.99 -1.39 17.07
C ASP A 188 -9.14 -0.46 16.64
N GLU A 189 -9.26 0.71 17.29
CA GLU A 189 -10.25 1.74 16.94
C GLU A 189 -10.01 2.32 15.56
N PHE A 190 -8.74 2.55 15.19
CA PHE A 190 -8.33 3.05 13.90
C PHE A 190 -8.79 2.12 12.77
N LEU A 191 -8.44 0.84 12.85
CA LEU A 191 -8.82 -0.16 11.85
C LEU A 191 -10.34 -0.35 11.78
N GLU A 192 -11.02 -0.48 12.95
CA GLU A 192 -12.47 -0.68 12.99
C GLU A 192 -13.27 0.50 12.46
N THR A 193 -12.80 1.71 12.70
CA THR A 193 -13.45 2.91 12.20
C THR A 193 -13.26 3.07 10.71
N LEU A 194 -12.02 2.92 10.23
CA LEU A 194 -11.67 3.23 8.84
C LEU A 194 -12.05 2.13 7.85
N CYS A 195 -12.16 0.87 8.25
CA CYS A 195 -12.62 -0.21 7.38
C CYS A 195 -14.07 -0.04 6.89
N GLN A 196 -14.82 0.91 7.45
CA GLN A 196 -16.16 1.26 6.98
C GLN A 196 -16.13 2.20 5.77
N TYR A 197 -15.00 2.85 5.52
CA TYR A 197 -14.85 3.90 4.51
C TYR A 197 -13.81 3.57 3.45
N TYR A 198 -12.85 2.69 3.76
CA TYR A 198 -11.70 2.39 2.94
C TYR A 198 -11.55 0.89 2.69
N GLU A 199 -11.03 0.54 1.51
CA GLU A 199 -10.33 -0.72 1.28
C GLU A 199 -8.98 -0.62 2.00
N ILE A 200 -8.83 -1.26 3.17
CA ILE A 200 -7.60 -1.21 3.94
C ILE A 200 -6.62 -2.26 3.42
N VAL A 201 -5.42 -1.82 3.08
CA VAL A 201 -4.30 -2.64 2.61
C VAL A 201 -3.13 -2.46 3.58
N ILE A 202 -2.72 -3.50 4.27
CA ILE A 202 -1.47 -3.46 5.05
C ILE A 202 -0.34 -3.84 4.11
N PHE A 203 0.64 -2.93 3.95
CA PHE A 203 1.76 -3.11 3.05
C PHE A 203 3.07 -2.96 3.81
N SER A 204 3.75 -4.08 4.06
CA SER A 204 4.96 -4.13 4.89
C SER A 204 6.16 -4.64 4.12
N GLN A 205 7.35 -4.19 4.53
CA GLN A 205 8.63 -4.74 4.08
C GLN A 205 9.02 -6.03 4.85
N ASN A 206 8.21 -6.43 5.84
CA ASN A 206 8.44 -7.63 6.62
C ASN A 206 7.92 -8.88 5.86
N PRO A 207 8.74 -9.91 5.63
CA PRO A 207 8.28 -11.14 4.98
C PRO A 207 7.26 -11.93 5.82
N LEU A 208 7.17 -11.68 7.13
CA LEU A 208 6.25 -12.32 8.07
C LEU A 208 5.06 -11.43 8.44
N ALA A 209 4.77 -10.41 7.64
CA ALA A 209 3.69 -9.45 7.90
C ALA A 209 2.34 -10.13 8.16
N GLU A 210 2.01 -11.17 7.40
CA GLU A 210 0.73 -11.89 7.52
C GLU A 210 0.54 -12.48 8.91
N GLU A 211 1.58 -13.09 9.50
CA GLU A 211 1.51 -13.68 10.84
C GLU A 211 1.31 -12.61 11.93
N VAL A 212 1.91 -11.45 11.76
CA VAL A 212 1.77 -10.31 12.69
C VAL A 212 0.38 -9.72 12.57
N VAL A 213 -0.10 -9.49 11.34
CA VAL A 213 -1.42 -8.89 11.08
C VAL A 213 -2.55 -9.79 11.54
N MET A 214 -2.47 -11.11 11.38
CA MET A 214 -3.48 -12.03 11.90
C MET A 214 -3.69 -11.91 13.41
N LYS A 215 -2.65 -11.54 14.16
CA LYS A 215 -2.75 -11.30 15.61
C LYS A 215 -3.17 -9.87 15.93
N LEU A 216 -2.76 -8.91 15.08
CA LEU A 216 -3.08 -7.50 15.22
C LEU A 216 -4.55 -7.22 14.96
N ASP A 217 -5.08 -7.75 13.85
CA ASP A 217 -6.43 -7.51 13.33
C ASP A 217 -7.30 -8.79 13.36
N PRO A 218 -7.76 -9.24 14.53
CA PRO A 218 -8.61 -10.42 14.65
C PRO A 218 -10.00 -10.23 14.00
N LYS A 219 -10.41 -8.96 13.77
CA LYS A 219 -11.68 -8.62 13.13
C LYS A 219 -11.60 -8.59 11.61
N ARG A 220 -10.39 -8.74 11.05
CA ARG A 220 -10.13 -8.71 9.62
C ARG A 220 -10.67 -7.43 8.96
N CYS A 221 -10.34 -6.30 9.54
CA CYS A 221 -10.63 -4.98 8.99
C CYS A 221 -9.76 -4.68 7.76
N ALA A 222 -8.51 -5.17 7.75
CA ALA A 222 -7.66 -5.16 6.57
C ALA A 222 -8.14 -6.20 5.55
N MET A 223 -8.42 -5.73 4.33
CA MET A 223 -8.86 -6.61 3.23
C MET A 223 -7.69 -7.33 2.57
N HIS A 224 -6.53 -6.69 2.51
CA HIS A 224 -5.35 -7.22 1.85
C HIS A 224 -4.11 -7.03 2.71
N ILE A 225 -3.20 -7.98 2.62
CA ILE A 225 -1.90 -7.95 3.28
C ILE A 225 -0.85 -8.17 2.20
N LEU A 226 0.03 -7.20 2.03
CA LEU A 226 1.15 -7.23 1.11
C LEU A 226 2.43 -7.27 1.92
N SER A 227 3.22 -8.32 1.68
CA SER A 227 4.51 -8.53 2.34
C SER A 227 5.66 -8.01 1.47
N ARG A 228 6.88 -8.25 1.90
CA ARG A 228 8.11 -7.84 1.20
C ARG A 228 8.19 -8.29 -0.26
N ASP A 229 7.62 -9.42 -0.62
CA ASP A 229 7.58 -9.92 -2.00
C ASP A 229 6.75 -9.05 -2.95
N ALA A 230 5.85 -8.21 -2.40
CA ALA A 230 5.10 -7.20 -3.15
C ALA A 230 5.83 -5.86 -3.29
N THR A 231 6.97 -5.65 -2.63
CA THR A 231 7.76 -4.42 -2.74
C THR A 231 8.65 -4.45 -3.97
N ARG A 232 8.98 -3.26 -4.48
CA ARG A 232 9.99 -3.06 -5.51
C ARG A 232 11.34 -2.74 -4.86
N TYR A 233 12.43 -3.40 -5.27
CA TYR A 233 13.77 -3.00 -4.85
C TYR A 233 14.27 -1.85 -5.74
N TYR A 234 14.43 -0.67 -5.15
CA TYR A 234 14.81 0.55 -5.88
C TYR A 234 15.83 1.36 -5.08
N LYS A 235 16.96 1.72 -5.71
CA LYS A 235 18.06 2.50 -5.10
C LYS A 235 18.54 1.97 -3.73
N GLY A 236 18.61 0.65 -3.58
CA GLY A 236 19.12 0.04 -2.35
C GLY A 236 18.08 -0.23 -1.26
N VAL A 237 16.84 0.17 -1.46
CA VAL A 237 15.74 0.01 -0.50
C VAL A 237 14.54 -0.71 -1.12
N HIS A 238 13.72 -1.33 -0.28
CA HIS A 238 12.44 -1.88 -0.68
C HIS A 238 11.38 -0.77 -0.65
N VAL A 239 10.79 -0.48 -1.81
CA VAL A 239 9.81 0.60 -1.98
C VAL A 239 8.42 0.01 -2.17
N LYS A 240 7.42 0.64 -1.59
CA LYS A 240 6.00 0.33 -1.76
C LYS A 240 5.49 1.08 -2.98
N ASP A 241 5.53 0.45 -4.15
CA ASP A 241 5.09 1.07 -5.39
C ASP A 241 3.56 1.02 -5.50
N LEU A 242 2.91 2.15 -5.21
CA LEU A 242 1.45 2.25 -5.23
C LEU A 242 0.87 2.13 -6.64
N ALA A 243 1.67 2.38 -7.69
CA ALA A 243 1.22 2.22 -9.08
C ALA A 243 0.86 0.77 -9.41
N ASN A 244 1.47 -0.21 -8.72
CA ASN A 244 1.19 -1.63 -8.91
C ASN A 244 -0.02 -2.13 -8.11
N LEU A 245 -0.67 -1.29 -7.31
CA LEU A 245 -1.86 -1.68 -6.52
C LEU A 245 -3.08 -2.02 -7.38
N ASN A 246 -3.07 -1.71 -8.69
CA ASN A 246 -4.25 -1.88 -9.55
C ASN A 246 -5.46 -1.09 -9.05
N ARG A 247 -5.22 0.11 -8.53
CA ARG A 247 -6.22 1.09 -8.06
C ARG A 247 -5.90 2.48 -8.60
N ASP A 248 -6.91 3.35 -8.67
CA ASP A 248 -6.70 4.74 -9.09
C ASP A 248 -5.94 5.50 -8.00
N LEU A 249 -4.71 5.94 -8.31
CA LEU A 249 -3.85 6.66 -7.38
C LEU A 249 -4.49 7.94 -6.83
N ARG A 250 -5.47 8.53 -7.53
CA ARG A 250 -6.22 9.68 -7.02
C ARG A 250 -7.03 9.37 -5.77
N GLN A 251 -7.36 8.10 -5.56
CA GLN A 251 -8.17 7.60 -4.44
C GLN A 251 -7.36 6.70 -3.49
N VAL A 252 -6.03 6.74 -3.58
CA VAL A 252 -5.11 6.00 -2.71
C VAL A 252 -4.42 6.96 -1.76
N VAL A 253 -4.31 6.61 -0.51
CA VAL A 253 -3.46 7.28 0.49
C VAL A 253 -2.65 6.25 1.24
N ILE A 254 -1.37 6.54 1.50
CA ILE A 254 -0.49 5.70 2.31
C ILE A 254 -0.12 6.42 3.61
N VAL A 255 -0.17 5.70 4.72
CA VAL A 255 0.32 6.14 6.03
C VAL A 255 1.54 5.29 6.38
N ASP A 256 2.69 5.94 6.54
CA ASP A 256 3.98 5.26 6.69
C ASP A 256 4.96 6.22 7.40
N ASP A 257 5.82 5.68 8.26
CA ASP A 257 6.82 6.47 8.97
C ASP A 257 8.13 6.62 8.18
N ASP A 258 8.41 5.73 7.20
CA ASP A 258 9.63 5.75 6.39
C ASP A 258 9.43 6.43 5.03
N PRO A 259 9.95 7.65 4.82
CA PRO A 259 9.87 8.35 3.53
C PRO A 259 10.51 7.58 2.37
N ALA A 260 11.50 6.71 2.65
CA ALA A 260 12.12 5.90 1.60
C ALA A 260 11.18 4.82 1.07
N ALA A 261 10.23 4.36 1.87
CA ALA A 261 9.28 3.32 1.49
C ALA A 261 8.28 3.80 0.42
N TYR A 262 7.89 5.08 0.41
CA TYR A 262 6.92 5.66 -0.53
C TYR A 262 7.51 6.69 -1.50
N GLN A 263 8.82 6.68 -1.69
CA GLN A 263 9.54 7.68 -2.51
C GLN A 263 9.10 7.76 -3.98
N LEU A 264 8.37 6.77 -4.50
CA LEU A 264 7.85 6.78 -5.87
C LEU A 264 6.55 7.57 -6.02
N GLN A 265 5.72 7.65 -4.97
CA GLN A 265 4.47 8.39 -4.96
C GLN A 265 4.34 9.23 -3.66
N PRO A 266 5.25 10.18 -3.41
CA PRO A 266 5.24 10.99 -2.18
C PRO A 266 3.98 11.86 -2.07
N GLU A 267 3.33 12.15 -3.20
CA GLU A 267 2.08 12.90 -3.25
C GLU A 267 0.88 12.18 -2.62
N ASN A 268 0.94 10.87 -2.49
CA ASN A 268 -0.09 10.05 -1.85
C ASN A 268 0.17 9.80 -0.35
N ALA A 269 1.30 10.29 0.18
CA ALA A 269 1.78 9.90 1.50
C ALA A 269 1.35 10.84 2.61
N ILE A 270 0.99 10.26 3.74
CA ILE A 270 0.83 10.89 5.04
C ILE A 270 1.93 10.31 5.94
N PRO A 271 3.02 11.06 6.17
CA PRO A 271 4.04 10.68 7.13
C PRO A 271 3.46 10.63 8.54
N ILE A 272 3.81 9.61 9.29
CA ILE A 272 3.45 9.47 10.70
C ILE A 272 4.71 9.38 11.56
N GLN A 273 4.62 9.80 12.82
CA GLN A 273 5.74 9.63 13.74
C GLN A 273 5.97 8.14 14.04
N PRO A 274 7.22 7.65 13.97
CA PRO A 274 7.51 6.24 14.21
C PRO A 274 7.21 5.85 15.66
N PHE A 275 6.51 4.75 15.86
CA PHE A 275 6.23 4.17 17.17
C PHE A 275 7.36 3.25 17.58
N THR A 276 8.45 3.82 18.11
CA THR A 276 9.66 3.07 18.49
C THR A 276 9.67 2.60 19.94
N ASN A 277 8.73 3.04 20.77
CA ASN A 277 8.64 2.66 22.18
C ASN A 277 7.35 1.88 22.44
N GLY A 278 7.41 0.56 22.40
CA GLY A 278 6.26 -0.31 22.67
C GLY A 278 5.64 -0.22 24.08
N ARG A 279 6.19 0.61 24.97
CA ARG A 279 5.65 0.89 26.30
C ARG A 279 4.92 2.22 26.40
N ASP A 280 5.04 3.05 25.36
CA ASP A 280 4.31 4.31 25.30
C ASP A 280 2.81 4.03 25.22
N ARG A 281 2.06 4.59 26.17
CA ARG A 281 0.60 4.48 26.23
C ARG A 281 -0.10 5.79 25.91
N ASP A 282 0.67 6.86 25.80
CA ASP A 282 0.19 8.22 25.58
C ASP A 282 0.22 8.60 24.09
N ASP A 283 0.76 7.73 23.23
CA ASP A 283 0.74 7.90 21.76
C ASP A 283 -0.71 8.02 21.25
N ARG A 284 -0.97 9.07 20.49
CA ARG A 284 -2.29 9.41 19.94
C ARG A 284 -2.29 9.60 18.42
N GLU A 285 -1.17 9.39 17.77
CA GLU A 285 -0.99 9.67 16.33
C GLU A 285 -2.08 9.02 15.46
N LEU A 286 -2.38 7.73 15.71
CA LEU A 286 -3.43 7.04 14.97
C LEU A 286 -4.82 7.57 15.31
N ALA A 287 -5.11 7.81 16.60
CA ALA A 287 -6.41 8.32 17.03
C ALA A 287 -6.69 9.72 16.47
N ASP A 288 -5.67 10.58 16.48
CA ASP A 288 -5.78 11.96 16.01
C ASP A 288 -5.85 12.05 14.46
N LEU A 289 -5.44 11.00 13.73
CA LEU A 289 -5.53 10.91 12.27
C LEU A 289 -6.93 10.45 11.79
N ILE A 290 -7.70 9.73 12.61
CA ILE A 290 -9.04 9.22 12.24
C ILE A 290 -9.97 10.32 11.70
N PRO A 291 -10.14 11.50 12.34
CA PRO A 291 -11.05 12.51 11.86
C PRO A 291 -10.73 13.01 10.44
N PHE A 292 -9.45 13.19 10.12
CA PHE A 292 -9.00 13.61 8.80
C PHE A 292 -9.32 12.54 7.73
N LEU A 293 -8.89 11.30 7.96
CA LEU A 293 -9.13 10.22 7.01
C LEU A 293 -10.62 9.95 6.80
N LYS A 294 -11.41 10.05 7.86
CA LYS A 294 -12.86 9.92 7.76
C LYS A 294 -13.48 11.03 6.93
N ALA A 295 -13.05 12.28 7.11
CA ALA A 295 -13.53 13.41 6.32
C ALA A 295 -13.13 13.26 4.85
N LEU A 296 -11.89 12.87 4.57
CA LEU A 296 -11.37 12.64 3.22
C LEU A 296 -12.23 11.63 2.42
N ALA A 297 -12.64 10.54 3.05
CA ALA A 297 -13.50 9.54 2.41
C ALA A 297 -14.96 10.01 2.25
N LEU A 298 -15.51 10.73 3.25
CA LEU A 298 -16.92 11.15 3.26
C LEU A 298 -17.20 12.28 2.29
N GLU A 299 -16.26 13.20 2.10
CA GLU A 299 -16.41 14.36 1.21
C GLU A 299 -16.32 13.98 -0.27
N ARG A 300 -16.02 12.70 -0.60
CA ARG A 300 -15.90 12.18 -1.97
C ARG A 300 -14.99 13.04 -2.84
N VAL A 301 -13.87 13.41 -2.28
CA VAL A 301 -12.86 14.19 -3.00
C VAL A 301 -12.40 13.45 -4.24
N PRO A 302 -12.39 14.08 -5.42
CA PRO A 302 -12.00 13.41 -6.66
C PRO A 302 -10.52 13.03 -6.73
N ASP A 303 -9.66 13.75 -6.03
CA ASP A 303 -8.22 13.47 -5.95
C ASP A 303 -7.68 13.84 -4.57
N PHE A 304 -7.26 12.84 -3.80
CA PHE A 304 -6.72 13.00 -2.45
C PHE A 304 -5.41 13.79 -2.41
N ARG A 305 -4.63 13.72 -3.48
CA ARG A 305 -3.34 14.42 -3.58
C ARG A 305 -3.51 15.93 -3.52
N VAL A 306 -4.60 16.45 -4.11
CA VAL A 306 -4.93 17.88 -4.05
C VAL A 306 -5.20 18.33 -2.61
N VAL A 307 -5.90 17.50 -1.82
CA VAL A 307 -6.16 17.82 -0.41
C VAL A 307 -4.88 17.71 0.42
N LEU A 308 -4.07 16.68 0.17
CA LEU A 308 -2.80 16.52 0.88
C LEU A 308 -1.82 17.66 0.56
N ASP A 309 -1.86 18.17 -0.67
CA ASP A 309 -1.02 19.30 -1.11
C ASP A 309 -1.28 20.58 -0.29
N GLU A 310 -2.52 20.80 0.16
CA GLU A 310 -2.85 21.94 1.05
C GLU A 310 -2.16 21.86 2.43
N PHE A 311 -1.70 20.67 2.83
CA PHE A 311 -1.00 20.43 4.09
C PHE A 311 0.51 20.23 3.91
N ARG A 312 1.05 20.35 2.69
CA ARG A 312 2.49 20.26 2.42
C ARG A 312 3.18 21.55 2.82
N ASP A 313 4.37 21.39 3.32
CA ASP A 313 5.28 22.50 3.54
C ASP A 313 6.07 22.83 2.25
N GLU A 314 6.90 23.86 2.28
CA GLU A 314 7.69 24.30 1.11
C GLU A 314 8.65 23.22 0.59
N ASP A 315 9.03 22.26 1.42
CA ASP A 315 9.86 21.09 1.06
C ASP A 315 9.06 19.91 0.49
N GLY A 316 7.73 20.06 0.33
CA GLY A 316 6.85 19.05 -0.23
C GLY A 316 6.45 17.94 0.74
N VAL A 317 6.79 18.06 2.03
CA VAL A 317 6.46 17.05 3.06
C VAL A 317 5.24 17.49 3.87
N VAL A 318 4.32 16.59 4.11
CA VAL A 318 3.19 16.80 5.02
C VAL A 318 3.68 16.62 6.46
N ARG A 319 3.44 17.62 7.33
CA ARG A 319 3.81 17.54 8.75
C ARG A 319 2.64 17.93 9.63
N ASP A 320 2.56 17.32 10.81
CA ASP A 320 1.57 17.64 11.85
C ASP A 320 0.12 17.70 11.31
N LEU A 321 -0.20 16.83 10.36
CA LEU A 321 -1.49 16.82 9.67
C LEU A 321 -2.68 16.80 10.64
N PRO A 322 -2.74 15.96 11.70
CA PRO A 322 -3.86 15.92 12.62
C PRO A 322 -4.07 17.26 13.33
N SER A 323 -3.00 17.89 13.79
CA SER A 323 -3.05 19.18 14.48
C SER A 323 -3.50 20.31 13.56
N ARG A 324 -2.93 20.38 12.34
CA ARG A 324 -3.29 21.37 11.32
C ARG A 324 -4.74 21.23 10.86
N TYR A 325 -5.18 19.99 10.63
CA TYR A 325 -6.57 19.72 10.28
C TYR A 325 -7.54 20.11 11.39
N SER A 326 -7.27 19.72 12.64
CA SER A 326 -8.12 20.06 13.76
C SER A 326 -8.20 21.57 14.03
N ALA A 327 -7.09 22.30 13.83
CA ALA A 327 -7.08 23.77 13.90
C ALA A 327 -7.95 24.39 12.80
N ARG A 328 -7.86 23.86 11.56
CA ARG A 328 -8.68 24.34 10.42
C ARG A 328 -10.19 24.09 10.67
N VAL A 329 -10.54 22.92 11.16
CA VAL A 329 -11.95 22.61 11.51
C VAL A 329 -12.47 23.57 12.56
N ARG A 330 -11.73 23.79 13.65
CA ARG A 330 -12.09 24.77 14.70
C ARG A 330 -12.26 26.18 14.17
N ALA A 331 -11.37 26.62 13.27
CA ALA A 331 -11.46 27.94 12.64
C ALA A 331 -12.76 28.10 11.82
N ILE A 332 -13.11 27.08 11.03
CA ILE A 332 -14.35 27.04 10.24
C ILE A 332 -15.57 27.06 11.14
N GLU A 333 -15.57 26.29 12.22
CA GLU A 333 -16.67 26.25 13.20
C GLU A 333 -16.85 27.61 13.90
N MET A 334 -15.77 28.23 14.32
CA MET A 334 -15.81 29.58 14.90
C MET A 334 -16.34 30.61 13.91
N GLN A 335 -15.93 30.53 12.65
CA GLN A 335 -16.42 31.44 11.61
C GLN A 335 -17.93 31.27 11.38
N LYS A 336 -18.39 30.02 11.25
CA LYS A 336 -19.82 29.71 11.11
C LYS A 336 -20.65 30.20 12.31
N GLU A 337 -20.12 30.05 13.53
CA GLU A 337 -20.79 30.53 14.72
C GLU A 337 -20.88 32.07 14.75
N GLN A 338 -19.80 32.77 14.34
CA GLN A 338 -19.80 34.23 14.22
C GLN A 338 -20.81 34.71 13.17
N GLU A 339 -20.91 34.04 12.03
CA GLU A 339 -21.89 34.36 10.99
C GLU A 339 -23.32 34.16 11.51
N ARG A 340 -23.55 33.04 12.23
CA ARG A 340 -24.85 32.78 12.87
C ARG A 340 -25.24 33.86 13.87
N GLN A 341 -24.30 34.28 14.70
CA GLN A 341 -24.55 35.36 15.69
C GLN A 341 -24.79 36.72 15.01
N LYS A 342 -24.07 37.05 13.95
CA LYS A 342 -24.32 38.25 13.15
C LYS A 342 -25.70 38.22 12.49
N GLY A 343 -26.10 37.08 11.94
CA GLY A 343 -27.42 36.87 11.35
C GLY A 343 -28.54 37.03 12.36
N LEU A 344 -28.43 36.45 13.57
CA LEU A 344 -29.37 36.60 14.67
C LEU A 344 -29.46 38.05 15.18
N GLY A 345 -28.29 38.71 15.32
CA GLY A 345 -28.23 40.13 15.75
C GLY A 345 -28.92 41.06 14.75
N GLY A 346 -28.74 40.79 13.45
CA GLY A 346 -29.42 41.54 12.37
C GLY A 346 -30.96 41.33 12.42
N PHE A 347 -31.42 40.09 12.65
CA PHE A 347 -32.82 39.77 12.75
C PHE A 347 -33.51 40.41 13.99
N ILE A 348 -32.81 40.43 15.12
CA ILE A 348 -33.31 41.06 16.35
C ILE A 348 -33.40 42.59 16.19
N ARG A 349 -32.36 43.22 15.59
CA ARG A 349 -32.38 44.65 15.29
C ARG A 349 -33.52 45.05 14.33
N GLY A 350 -33.70 44.24 13.26
CA GLY A 350 -34.79 44.50 12.32
C GLY A 350 -36.20 44.40 12.96
N ARG A 351 -36.42 43.47 13.89
CA ARG A 351 -37.70 43.38 14.65
C ARG A 351 -37.88 44.51 15.65
N LEU A 352 -36.83 45.00 16.29
CA LEU A 352 -36.91 46.11 17.23
C LEU A 352 -37.14 47.46 16.51
N SER A 353 -36.58 47.66 15.32
CA SER A 353 -36.79 48.87 14.52
C SER A 353 -38.24 48.96 13.94
N GLN A 354 -38.93 47.84 13.74
CA GLN A 354 -40.33 47.81 13.27
C GLN A 354 -41.34 48.05 14.41
N ARG A 355 -40.93 48.11 15.68
CA ARG A 355 -41.78 48.40 16.84
C ARG A 355 -41.61 49.81 17.37
N SER A 356 -41.34 50.78 16.54
CA SER A 356 -41.51 52.20 16.94
C SER A 356 -43.02 52.49 17.03
N PRO A 357 -43.55 52.94 18.17
CA PRO A 357 -44.96 53.29 18.27
C PRO A 357 -45.30 54.45 17.36
N PRO A 358 -46.47 54.50 16.74
CA PRO A 358 -46.91 55.64 15.97
C PRO A 358 -46.95 56.86 16.88
N GLY A 359 -46.19 57.91 16.49
CA GLY A 359 -46.14 59.17 17.24
C GLY A 359 -47.52 59.73 17.48
N PHE A 360 -47.78 60.09 18.74
CA PHE A 360 -48.91 60.92 19.13
C PHE A 360 -48.78 62.26 18.37
N ALA A 361 -49.62 62.44 17.36
CA ALA A 361 -49.87 63.74 16.80
C ALA A 361 -50.68 64.52 17.81
N GLY A 362 -50.02 65.40 18.56
CA GLY A 362 -50.66 66.30 19.47
C GLY A 362 -51.54 67.28 18.69
N ALA A 363 -52.82 67.20 18.91
CA ALA A 363 -53.73 68.25 18.61
C ALA A 363 -53.45 69.39 19.60
N GLY A 364 -53.14 70.54 19.11
CA GLY A 364 -53.02 71.79 19.84
C GLY A 364 -53.82 72.88 19.13
N MET A 365 -54.65 73.49 19.84
CA MET A 365 -55.58 74.56 19.49
C MET A 365 -54.86 75.74 18.81
#